data_63d51d280d82302f7d873ed868136701
#
_entry.id   63d51d280d82302f7d873ed868136701
#
_cell.length_a   1.000
_cell.length_b   1.000
_cell.length_c   1.000
_cell.angle_alpha   90.00
_cell.angle_beta   90.00
_cell.angle_gamma   90.00
#
_symmetry.space_group_name_H-M   'P 1'
#
loop_
_entity.id
_entity.type
_entity.pdbx_description
1 polymer ?
#
loop_
_entity_poly.entity_id
_entity_poly.type
_entity_poly.pdbx_seq_one_letter_code
_entity_poly.pdbx_strand_id
1 'polypeptide(L)'
;MVKRRVAGYTLLEVVVAMAVFGMFLMILGLLTVEMRSQEKRLPVNFMRHPQIIVVISKLRRDVQDAFGDEPYPESIGEYTQSPKTLIVQSLQQTGGVQTIVWDFRNAGEVKRRAFNVGVSTDWTARGMPPEFSLDVDAVGIPGRPWGVRITARDGKGRIAIDQILQPRVHQ
;
A
#
# COMPACT_ATOMS: atom_id res chain seq x y z
N MET A 1 44.02 60.56 -1.16
CA MET A 1 43.89 59.32 -1.96
C MET A 1 44.49 58.15 -1.18
N VAL A 2 43.65 57.30 -0.59
CA VAL A 2 44.11 56.13 0.19
C VAL A 2 44.33 54.97 -0.77
N LYS A 3 45.58 54.56 -1.01
CA LYS A 3 45.93 53.39 -1.79
C LYS A 3 45.53 52.13 -0.99
N ARG A 4 44.39 51.48 -1.34
CA ARG A 4 44.06 50.14 -0.83
C ARG A 4 45.09 49.15 -1.34
N ARG A 5 45.91 48.59 -0.44
CA ARG A 5 46.78 47.45 -0.73
C ARG A 5 45.86 46.24 -0.92
N VAL A 6 45.78 45.69 -2.10
CA VAL A 6 45.13 44.40 -2.36
C VAL A 6 46.14 43.35 -1.83
N ALA A 7 45.79 42.72 -0.71
CA ALA A 7 46.54 41.59 -0.18
C ALA A 7 46.34 40.41 -1.14
N GLY A 8 47.42 39.98 -1.83
CA GLY A 8 47.37 38.74 -2.60
C GLY A 8 47.38 37.54 -1.66
N TYR A 9 46.62 36.51 -2.00
CA TYR A 9 46.64 35.24 -1.27
C TYR A 9 48.04 34.61 -1.35
N THR A 10 48.52 34.07 -0.24
CA THR A 10 49.73 33.29 -0.20
C THR A 10 49.52 31.91 -0.83
N LEU A 11 50.58 31.35 -1.46
CA LEU A 11 50.48 29.99 -2.02
C LEU A 11 50.00 28.97 -0.97
N LEU A 12 50.38 29.16 0.28
CA LEU A 12 49.97 28.31 1.42
C LEU A 12 48.46 28.38 1.67
N GLU A 13 47.86 29.59 1.62
CA GLU A 13 46.42 29.76 1.80
C GLU A 13 45.59 29.04 0.72
N VAL A 14 46.07 29.10 -0.53
CA VAL A 14 45.43 28.41 -1.64
C VAL A 14 45.51 26.89 -1.45
N VAL A 15 46.64 26.34 -1.04
CA VAL A 15 46.83 24.91 -0.80
C VAL A 15 45.94 24.44 0.35
N VAL A 16 45.89 25.20 1.45
CA VAL A 16 45.04 24.87 2.60
C VAL A 16 43.55 24.93 2.21
N ALA A 17 43.14 25.96 1.46
CA ALA A 17 41.74 26.07 1.00
C ALA A 17 41.36 24.91 0.09
N MET A 18 42.22 24.46 -0.82
CA MET A 18 41.97 23.30 -1.67
C MET A 18 41.89 22.00 -0.87
N ALA A 19 42.74 21.82 0.14
CA ALA A 19 42.66 20.63 1.04
C ALA A 19 41.34 20.58 1.81
N VAL A 20 40.92 21.70 2.40
CA VAL A 20 39.66 21.81 3.14
C VAL A 20 38.46 21.57 2.20
N PHE A 21 38.45 22.12 1.02
CA PHE A 21 37.44 21.94 0.02
C PHE A 21 37.34 20.47 -0.46
N GLY A 22 38.52 19.84 -0.69
CA GLY A 22 38.58 18.39 -1.01
C GLY A 22 37.98 17.51 0.08
N MET A 23 38.28 17.80 1.35
CA MET A 23 37.68 17.11 2.49
C MET A 23 36.16 17.29 2.54
N PHE A 24 35.67 18.50 2.30
CA PHE A 24 34.23 18.78 2.27
C PHE A 24 33.51 18.02 1.15
N LEU A 25 34.09 17.97 -0.06
CA LEU A 25 33.54 17.17 -1.16
C LEU A 25 33.52 15.67 -0.85
N MET A 26 34.52 15.15 -0.17
CA MET A 26 34.58 13.77 0.26
C MET A 26 33.42 13.44 1.25
N ILE A 27 33.21 14.31 2.23
CA ILE A 27 32.11 14.17 3.21
C ILE A 27 30.75 14.21 2.52
N LEU A 28 30.53 15.16 1.58
CA LEU A 28 29.29 15.23 0.78
C LEU A 28 29.09 13.97 -0.06
N GLY A 29 30.15 13.44 -0.65
CA GLY A 29 30.11 12.17 -1.39
C GLY A 29 29.66 11.01 -0.53
N LEU A 30 30.25 10.85 0.66
CA LEU A 30 29.87 9.81 1.63
C LEU A 30 28.41 9.95 2.09
N LEU A 31 27.96 11.17 2.42
CA LEU A 31 26.56 11.43 2.79
C LEU A 31 25.61 11.07 1.66
N THR A 32 25.95 11.40 0.42
CA THR A 32 25.11 11.08 -0.75
C THR A 32 24.99 9.58 -0.96
N VAL A 33 26.07 8.82 -0.79
CA VAL A 33 26.07 7.34 -0.87
C VAL A 33 25.24 6.75 0.26
N GLU A 34 25.38 7.27 1.48
CA GLU A 34 24.61 6.84 2.65
C GLU A 34 23.11 7.11 2.43
N MET A 35 22.71 8.30 1.99
CA MET A 35 21.31 8.62 1.68
C MET A 35 20.72 7.68 0.62
N ARG A 36 21.46 7.40 -0.47
CA ARG A 36 21.02 6.43 -1.50
C ARG A 36 20.90 5.01 -0.96
N SER A 37 21.77 4.62 -0.03
CA SER A 37 21.69 3.30 0.60
C SER A 37 20.48 3.20 1.52
N GLN A 38 20.11 4.28 2.19
CA GLN A 38 18.92 4.38 3.04
C GLN A 38 17.63 4.42 2.21
N GLU A 39 17.60 5.12 1.06
CA GLU A 39 16.45 5.08 0.14
C GLU A 39 16.16 3.66 -0.36
N LYS A 40 17.19 2.87 -0.63
CA LYS A 40 17.02 1.44 -0.98
C LYS A 40 16.57 0.57 0.21
N ARG A 41 16.76 1.04 1.44
CA ARG A 41 16.34 0.35 2.67
C ARG A 41 14.99 0.82 3.18
N LEU A 42 14.52 2.01 2.76
CA LEU A 42 13.15 2.42 3.06
C LEU A 42 12.22 1.42 2.38
N PRO A 43 11.28 0.81 3.13
CA PRO A 43 10.23 0.01 2.51
C PRO A 43 9.58 0.90 1.46
N VAL A 44 9.48 0.40 0.23
CA VAL A 44 8.67 1.05 -0.80
C VAL A 44 7.38 1.43 -0.08
N ASN A 45 7.10 2.72 -0.01
CA ASN A 45 5.97 3.19 0.79
C ASN A 45 4.70 2.88 -0.02
N PHE A 46 4.30 1.61 0.00
CA PHE A 46 3.14 1.10 -0.73
C PHE A 46 1.90 1.97 -0.48
N MET A 47 1.82 2.61 0.72
CA MET A 47 0.73 3.53 1.06
C MET A 47 0.69 4.79 0.18
N ARG A 48 1.77 5.09 -0.56
CA ARG A 48 1.81 6.21 -1.53
C ARG A 48 1.49 5.77 -2.96
N HIS A 49 1.43 4.45 -3.21
CA HIS A 49 1.11 3.97 -4.54
C HIS A 49 -0.38 4.19 -4.85
N PRO A 50 -0.75 4.96 -5.90
CA PRO A 50 -2.14 5.36 -6.14
C PRO A 50 -3.09 4.17 -6.24
N GLN A 51 -2.69 3.10 -6.93
CA GLN A 51 -3.53 1.91 -7.11
C GLN A 51 -3.78 1.17 -5.80
N ILE A 52 -2.78 1.09 -4.92
CA ILE A 52 -2.92 0.46 -3.59
C ILE A 52 -3.91 1.25 -2.73
N ILE A 53 -3.81 2.59 -2.73
CA ILE A 53 -4.76 3.46 -2.02
C ILE A 53 -6.18 3.21 -2.51
N VAL A 54 -6.38 3.16 -3.82
CA VAL A 54 -7.71 2.93 -4.42
C VAL A 54 -8.24 1.54 -4.04
N VAL A 55 -7.41 0.48 -4.14
CA VAL A 55 -7.79 -0.89 -3.75
C VAL A 55 -8.23 -0.92 -2.28
N ILE A 56 -7.38 -0.43 -1.37
CA ILE A 56 -7.66 -0.45 0.07
C ILE A 56 -8.91 0.38 0.41
N SER A 57 -9.10 1.54 -0.24
CA SER A 57 -10.27 2.39 0.01
C SER A 57 -11.57 1.73 -0.44
N LYS A 58 -11.56 1.08 -1.62
CA LYS A 58 -12.73 0.33 -2.11
C LYS A 58 -13.02 -0.90 -1.26
N LEU A 59 -11.98 -1.67 -0.92
CA LEU A 59 -12.08 -2.84 -0.07
C LEU A 59 -12.64 -2.47 1.32
N ARG A 60 -12.12 -1.39 1.91
CA ARG A 60 -12.65 -0.87 3.19
C ARG A 60 -14.14 -0.53 3.09
N ARG A 61 -14.55 0.13 2.02
CA ARG A 61 -15.95 0.49 1.81
C ARG A 61 -16.82 -0.76 1.70
N ASP A 62 -16.43 -1.74 0.87
CA ASP A 62 -17.20 -2.96 0.68
C ASP A 62 -17.35 -3.76 1.99
N VAL A 63 -16.28 -3.83 2.81
CA VAL A 63 -16.34 -4.48 4.14
C VAL A 63 -17.17 -3.67 5.13
N GLN A 64 -17.09 -2.33 5.11
CA GLN A 64 -17.91 -1.49 5.99
C GLN A 64 -19.39 -1.55 5.66
N ASP A 65 -19.72 -1.73 4.38
CA ASP A 65 -21.09 -1.86 3.88
C ASP A 65 -21.55 -3.34 3.88
N ALA A 66 -20.76 -4.25 4.52
CA ALA A 66 -21.13 -5.67 4.66
C ALA A 66 -22.41 -5.81 5.46
N PHE A 67 -23.32 -6.64 4.95
CA PHE A 67 -24.69 -6.77 5.45
C PHE A 67 -25.21 -8.20 5.33
N GLY A 68 -26.14 -8.55 6.22
CA GLY A 68 -26.84 -9.83 6.23
C GLY A 68 -26.41 -10.75 7.38
N ASP A 69 -27.09 -11.89 7.50
CA ASP A 69 -26.80 -12.88 8.53
C ASP A 69 -25.46 -13.58 8.31
N GLU A 70 -25.03 -13.67 7.05
CA GLU A 70 -23.78 -14.25 6.61
C GLU A 70 -23.03 -13.26 5.70
N PRO A 71 -22.44 -12.19 6.29
CA PRO A 71 -21.81 -11.11 5.52
C PRO A 71 -20.57 -11.58 4.74
N TYR A 72 -19.99 -12.73 5.10
CA TYR A 72 -18.80 -13.32 4.46
C TYR A 72 -19.06 -14.79 4.12
N PRO A 73 -19.81 -15.08 3.04
CA PRO A 73 -20.14 -16.45 2.65
C PRO A 73 -18.90 -17.24 2.27
N GLU A 74 -18.90 -18.54 2.55
CA GLU A 74 -17.77 -19.42 2.28
C GLU A 74 -17.49 -19.60 0.78
N SER A 75 -18.51 -19.53 -0.06
CA SER A 75 -18.35 -19.69 -1.51
C SER A 75 -19.48 -19.01 -2.30
N ILE A 76 -19.16 -18.62 -3.54
CA ILE A 76 -20.13 -18.19 -4.53
C ILE A 76 -19.65 -18.59 -5.93
N GLY A 77 -20.42 -19.43 -6.63
CA GLY A 77 -20.06 -19.94 -7.96
C GLY A 77 -18.70 -20.67 -7.91
N GLU A 78 -17.73 -20.18 -8.66
CA GLU A 78 -16.36 -20.71 -8.72
C GLU A 78 -15.39 -20.16 -7.63
N TYR A 79 -15.85 -19.21 -6.83
CA TYR A 79 -15.01 -18.54 -5.82
C TYR A 79 -15.26 -19.16 -4.44
N THR A 80 -14.14 -19.43 -3.74
CA THR A 80 -14.14 -19.90 -2.36
C THR A 80 -13.35 -18.91 -1.51
N GLN A 81 -13.85 -18.62 -0.32
CA GLN A 81 -13.17 -17.78 0.66
C GLN A 81 -11.77 -18.31 0.95
N SER A 82 -10.76 -17.45 0.88
CA SER A 82 -9.37 -17.83 1.12
C SER A 82 -8.55 -16.57 1.44
N PRO A 83 -7.30 -16.69 1.93
CA PRO A 83 -6.44 -15.53 2.15
C PRO A 83 -6.19 -14.68 0.88
N LYS A 84 -6.46 -15.22 -0.30
CA LYS A 84 -6.32 -14.52 -1.58
C LYS A 84 -7.67 -14.22 -2.27
N THR A 85 -8.77 -14.55 -1.63
CA THR A 85 -10.11 -14.32 -2.18
C THR A 85 -11.06 -13.97 -1.06
N LEU A 86 -11.59 -12.75 -1.08
CA LEU A 86 -12.61 -12.30 -0.13
C LEU A 86 -13.97 -12.23 -0.80
N ILE A 87 -14.97 -12.86 -0.19
CA ILE A 87 -16.36 -12.80 -0.61
C ILE A 87 -17.11 -12.00 0.46
N VAL A 88 -17.82 -10.95 0.05
CA VAL A 88 -18.58 -10.05 0.95
C VAL A 88 -19.98 -9.86 0.41
N GLN A 89 -20.99 -10.00 1.25
CA GLN A 89 -22.34 -9.50 0.97
C GLN A 89 -22.43 -8.05 1.43
N SER A 90 -22.81 -7.15 0.55
CA SER A 90 -22.81 -5.71 0.79
C SER A 90 -24.16 -5.11 0.43
N LEU A 91 -24.63 -4.16 1.22
CA LEU A 91 -25.84 -3.41 0.94
C LEU A 91 -25.60 -2.41 -0.18
N GLN A 92 -26.45 -2.42 -1.20
CA GLN A 92 -26.42 -1.39 -2.26
C GLN A 92 -27.06 -0.09 -1.79
N GLN A 93 -26.64 1.02 -2.38
CA GLN A 93 -27.29 2.32 -2.18
C GLN A 93 -28.77 2.32 -2.62
N THR A 94 -29.15 1.41 -3.51
CA THR A 94 -30.53 1.21 -4.01
C THR A 94 -31.37 0.30 -3.11
N GLY A 95 -30.82 -0.18 -1.99
CA GLY A 95 -31.54 -1.03 -1.02
C GLY A 95 -31.48 -2.53 -1.30
N GLY A 96 -30.75 -3.00 -2.31
CA GLY A 96 -30.55 -4.42 -2.58
C GLY A 96 -29.25 -4.96 -1.97
N VAL A 97 -29.17 -6.28 -1.80
CA VAL A 97 -27.91 -6.97 -1.41
C VAL A 97 -27.19 -7.43 -2.68
N GLN A 98 -25.90 -7.14 -2.74
CA GLN A 98 -25.00 -7.65 -3.77
C GLN A 98 -23.90 -8.49 -3.15
N THR A 99 -23.43 -9.51 -3.85
CA THR A 99 -22.24 -10.25 -3.45
C THR A 99 -21.05 -9.75 -4.21
N ILE A 100 -19.98 -9.38 -3.50
CA ILE A 100 -18.75 -8.85 -4.05
C ILE A 100 -17.63 -9.85 -3.82
N VAL A 101 -16.91 -10.18 -4.88
CA VAL A 101 -15.72 -11.03 -4.83
C VAL A 101 -14.49 -10.17 -5.12
N TRP A 102 -13.54 -10.21 -4.20
CA TRP A 102 -12.21 -9.66 -4.36
C TRP A 102 -11.20 -10.78 -4.60
N ASP A 103 -10.45 -10.72 -5.69
CA ASP A 103 -9.45 -11.71 -6.08
C ASP A 103 -8.06 -11.07 -6.11
N PHE A 104 -7.18 -11.56 -5.22
CA PHE A 104 -5.79 -11.12 -5.02
C PHE A 104 -4.76 -12.18 -5.46
N ARG A 105 -5.18 -13.22 -6.18
CA ARG A 105 -4.30 -14.33 -6.58
C ARG A 105 -3.22 -13.92 -7.57
N ASN A 106 -3.47 -12.93 -8.40
CA ASN A 106 -2.54 -12.47 -9.43
C ASN A 106 -1.64 -11.36 -8.90
N ALA A 107 -0.32 -11.55 -8.98
CA ALA A 107 0.63 -10.51 -8.64
C ALA A 107 0.45 -9.27 -9.54
N GLY A 108 0.43 -8.08 -8.94
CA GLY A 108 0.30 -6.81 -9.67
C GLY A 108 -1.11 -6.50 -10.19
N GLU A 109 -2.09 -7.38 -10.00
CA GLU A 109 -3.47 -7.19 -10.41
C GLU A 109 -4.45 -7.59 -9.30
N VAL A 110 -5.43 -6.74 -9.03
CA VAL A 110 -6.56 -7.05 -8.13
C VAL A 110 -7.85 -6.93 -8.90
N LYS A 111 -8.68 -7.96 -8.84
CA LYS A 111 -10.01 -7.97 -9.44
C LYS A 111 -11.08 -7.85 -8.38
N ARG A 112 -12.08 -7.02 -8.65
CA ARG A 112 -13.31 -6.90 -7.89
C ARG A 112 -14.48 -7.18 -8.81
N ARG A 113 -15.27 -8.19 -8.48
CA ARG A 113 -16.47 -8.55 -9.21
C ARG A 113 -17.68 -8.42 -8.29
N ALA A 114 -18.67 -7.66 -8.71
CA ALA A 114 -19.91 -7.52 -7.99
C ALA A 114 -21.03 -8.25 -8.74
N PHE A 115 -21.71 -9.17 -8.05
CA PHE A 115 -22.80 -9.95 -8.56
C PHE A 115 -24.11 -9.37 -8.03
N ASN A 116 -24.92 -8.87 -8.94
CA ASN A 116 -26.30 -8.47 -8.70
C ASN A 116 -27.24 -9.44 -9.39
N VAL A 117 -28.53 -9.38 -9.07
CA VAL A 117 -29.55 -10.16 -9.77
C VAL A 117 -29.51 -9.83 -11.27
N GLY A 118 -28.91 -10.74 -12.07
CA GLY A 118 -28.87 -10.65 -13.53
C GLY A 118 -27.72 -9.80 -14.14
N VAL A 119 -26.90 -9.11 -13.35
CA VAL A 119 -25.80 -8.28 -13.86
C VAL A 119 -24.55 -8.44 -13.00
N SER A 120 -23.39 -8.67 -13.65
CA SER A 120 -22.11 -8.58 -12.97
C SER A 120 -21.36 -7.33 -13.41
N THR A 121 -20.75 -6.63 -12.45
CA THR A 121 -19.85 -5.50 -12.72
C THR A 121 -18.45 -5.86 -12.29
N ASP A 122 -17.51 -5.78 -13.22
CA ASP A 122 -16.10 -6.08 -12.99
C ASP A 122 -15.29 -4.79 -12.92
N TRP A 123 -14.40 -4.72 -11.95
CA TRP A 123 -13.39 -3.68 -11.85
C TRP A 123 -12.04 -4.32 -11.59
N THR A 124 -11.01 -3.81 -12.26
CA THR A 124 -9.65 -4.33 -12.13
C THR A 124 -8.66 -3.21 -11.87
N ALA A 125 -7.87 -3.34 -10.82
CA ALA A 125 -6.68 -2.52 -10.59
C ALA A 125 -5.46 -3.23 -11.17
N ARG A 126 -4.71 -2.54 -12.03
CA ARG A 126 -3.48 -3.03 -12.65
C ARG A 126 -2.31 -2.13 -12.32
N GLY A 127 -1.10 -2.65 -12.51
CA GLY A 127 0.13 -1.88 -12.32
C GLY A 127 0.49 -1.67 -10.86
N MET A 128 0.05 -2.55 -9.96
CA MET A 128 0.58 -2.61 -8.62
C MET A 128 2.01 -3.18 -8.65
N PRO A 129 2.87 -2.80 -7.69
CA PRO A 129 4.19 -3.40 -7.59
C PRO A 129 4.09 -4.93 -7.52
N PRO A 130 4.86 -5.68 -8.33
CA PRO A 130 4.78 -7.15 -8.36
C PRO A 130 5.17 -7.79 -7.02
N GLU A 131 5.94 -7.06 -6.21
CA GLU A 131 6.32 -7.48 -4.86
C GLU A 131 5.20 -7.26 -3.83
N PHE A 132 4.13 -6.58 -4.19
CA PHE A 132 3.01 -6.33 -3.29
C PHE A 132 2.13 -7.56 -3.18
N SER A 133 1.94 -8.05 -1.96
CA SER A 133 1.04 -9.15 -1.66
C SER A 133 -0.01 -8.68 -0.65
N LEU A 134 -1.25 -8.94 -0.95
CA LEU A 134 -2.38 -8.68 -0.05
C LEU A 134 -3.01 -10.01 0.36
N ASP A 135 -3.13 -10.20 1.66
CA ASP A 135 -3.85 -11.32 2.28
C ASP A 135 -5.07 -10.78 3.02
N VAL A 136 -6.17 -11.49 2.94
CA VAL A 136 -7.44 -11.14 3.56
C VAL A 136 -7.98 -12.35 4.31
N ASP A 137 -8.23 -12.18 5.61
CA ASP A 137 -8.71 -13.24 6.47
C ASP A 137 -9.99 -12.79 7.18
N ALA A 138 -11.03 -13.62 7.14
CA ALA A 138 -12.21 -13.39 7.94
C ALA A 138 -11.87 -13.58 9.43
N VAL A 139 -12.23 -12.60 10.26
CA VAL A 139 -11.94 -12.58 11.70
C VAL A 139 -13.22 -12.75 12.47
N GLY A 140 -13.25 -13.72 13.38
CA GLY A 140 -14.42 -13.97 14.22
C GLY A 140 -14.52 -15.41 14.70
N ILE A 141 -15.70 -15.77 15.17
CA ILE A 141 -16.03 -17.14 15.55
C ILE A 141 -16.31 -17.93 14.26
N PRO A 142 -15.88 -19.20 14.13
CA PRO A 142 -16.23 -20.04 13.00
C PRO A 142 -17.74 -20.00 12.72
N GLY A 143 -18.13 -19.71 11.47
CA GLY A 143 -19.52 -19.55 11.05
C GLY A 143 -20.14 -18.17 11.33
N ARG A 144 -19.47 -17.28 12.09
CA ARG A 144 -19.93 -15.90 12.35
C ARG A 144 -18.76 -14.91 12.38
N PRO A 145 -18.10 -14.68 11.26
CA PRO A 145 -17.05 -13.67 11.19
C PRO A 145 -17.65 -12.27 11.33
N TRP A 146 -17.02 -11.46 12.17
CA TRP A 146 -17.45 -10.08 12.46
C TRP A 146 -16.60 -9.02 11.78
N GLY A 147 -15.54 -9.43 11.07
CA GLY A 147 -14.66 -8.50 10.40
C GLY A 147 -13.70 -9.20 9.45
N VAL A 148 -12.85 -8.41 8.80
CA VAL A 148 -11.84 -8.86 7.86
C VAL A 148 -10.49 -8.26 8.27
N ARG A 149 -9.49 -9.10 8.46
CA ARG A 149 -8.10 -8.69 8.62
C ARG A 149 -7.47 -8.54 7.24
N ILE A 150 -6.85 -7.42 7.00
CA ILE A 150 -6.09 -7.14 5.79
C ILE A 150 -4.62 -7.08 6.17
N THR A 151 -3.82 -7.95 5.58
CA THR A 151 -2.37 -7.97 5.76
C THR A 151 -1.70 -7.73 4.41
N ALA A 152 -1.00 -6.62 4.25
CA ALA A 152 -0.19 -6.36 3.08
C ALA A 152 1.29 -6.54 3.40
N ARG A 153 2.02 -7.22 2.51
CA ARG A 153 3.45 -7.50 2.65
C ARG A 153 4.23 -6.93 1.47
N ASP A 154 5.45 -6.51 1.75
CA ASP A 154 6.41 -6.13 0.70
C ASP A 154 7.13 -7.39 0.14
N GLY A 155 7.90 -7.21 -0.94
CA GLY A 155 8.66 -8.30 -1.55
C GLY A 155 9.72 -8.97 -0.66
N LYS A 156 9.96 -8.42 0.53
CA LYS A 156 10.81 -9.02 1.57
C LYS A 156 9.99 -9.70 2.67
N GLY A 157 8.68 -9.82 2.49
CA GLY A 157 7.76 -10.42 3.44
C GLY A 157 7.46 -9.56 4.68
N ARG A 158 7.92 -8.29 4.73
CA ARG A 158 7.65 -7.38 5.86
C ARG A 158 6.21 -6.87 5.77
N ILE A 159 5.55 -6.83 6.90
CA ILE A 159 4.19 -6.32 7.00
C ILE A 159 4.22 -4.79 6.83
N ALA A 160 3.54 -4.31 5.80
CA ALA A 160 3.36 -2.89 5.51
C ALA A 160 1.99 -2.37 6.00
N ILE A 161 0.98 -3.25 5.99
CA ILE A 161 -0.37 -2.95 6.47
C ILE A 161 -0.83 -4.18 7.27
N ASP A 162 -1.39 -3.93 8.46
CA ASP A 162 -2.12 -4.93 9.25
C ASP A 162 -3.29 -4.21 9.90
N GLN A 163 -4.49 -4.42 9.37
CA GLN A 163 -5.69 -3.74 9.82
C GLN A 163 -6.86 -4.71 9.88
N ILE A 164 -7.70 -4.54 10.90
CA ILE A 164 -8.99 -5.23 10.98
C ILE A 164 -10.08 -4.23 10.58
N LEU A 165 -10.83 -4.59 9.55
CA LEU A 165 -11.99 -3.84 9.10
C LEU A 165 -13.24 -4.50 9.66
N GLN A 166 -14.18 -3.67 10.11
CA GLN A 166 -15.47 -4.12 10.65
C GLN A 166 -16.61 -3.54 9.84
N PRO A 167 -17.71 -4.27 9.66
CA PRO A 167 -18.94 -3.71 9.13
C PRO A 167 -19.42 -2.54 9.99
N ARG A 168 -20.09 -1.60 9.37
CA ARG A 168 -20.81 -0.56 10.10
C ARG A 168 -22.02 -1.21 10.75
N VAL A 169 -22.26 -0.90 12.02
CA VAL A 169 -23.52 -1.28 12.67
C VAL A 169 -24.59 -0.39 12.08
N HIS A 170 -25.39 -0.95 11.18
CA HIS A 170 -26.61 -0.29 10.70
C HIS A 170 -27.67 -0.44 11.81
N GLN A 171 -27.87 0.63 12.58
CA GLN A 171 -29.00 0.76 13.51
C GLN A 171 -30.28 1.09 12.75
#